data_1f2042ca8c51639d782b175d32510dda
#
_entry.id   1f2042ca8c51639d782b175d32510dda
#
_cell.length_a   1.000
_cell.length_b   1.000
_cell.length_c   1.000
_cell.angle_alpha   90.00
_cell.angle_beta   90.00
_cell.angle_gamma   90.00
#
_symmetry.space_group_name_H-M   'P 1'
#
loop_
_entity.id
_entity.type
_entity.pdbx_description
1 polymer ?
#
loop_
_entity_poly.entity_id
_entity_poly.type
_entity_poly.pdbx_seq_one_letter_code
_entity_poly.pdbx_strand_id
1 'polypeptide(L)'
;MKDTMIMLFADYRTPIIFLHILSAVIWVGGMVAMRFAAHNSFMQIESPLHRLERASHALKRLFAIVTPFVIILIVTAVIMAVGLGFRAAAVDADGNIIDAFAFHLYNLVHIKEAIWMVMAANLSLMAYFRAKADKLLTKGDSAGAKKFLTLIGKYMVPLNIILGLIAIYLGVTLRNGY
;
A
#
# COMPACT_ATOMS: atom_id res chain seq x y z
N MET A 1 -25.13 7.99 -5.51
CA MET A 1 -23.76 7.53 -5.29
C MET A 1 -23.67 6.41 -4.24
N LYS A 2 -24.20 6.62 -3.01
CA LYS A 2 -24.18 5.57 -1.96
C LYS A 2 -24.91 4.30 -2.42
N ASP A 3 -26.13 4.43 -2.90
CA ASP A 3 -26.97 3.30 -3.35
C ASP A 3 -26.34 2.55 -4.53
N THR A 4 -25.71 3.28 -5.46
CA THR A 4 -24.96 2.69 -6.57
C THR A 4 -23.78 1.82 -6.09
N MET A 5 -23.06 2.26 -5.04
CA MET A 5 -21.96 1.46 -4.46
C MET A 5 -22.47 0.21 -3.73
N ILE A 6 -23.61 0.32 -3.04
CA ILE A 6 -24.25 -0.82 -2.36
C ILE A 6 -24.67 -1.86 -3.39
N MET A 7 -25.36 -1.45 -4.47
CA MET A 7 -25.76 -2.34 -5.57
C MET A 7 -24.54 -2.96 -6.25
N LEU A 8 -23.52 -2.15 -6.59
CA LEU A 8 -22.28 -2.64 -7.19
C LEU A 8 -21.59 -3.69 -6.31
N PHE A 9 -21.55 -3.47 -4.99
CA PHE A 9 -20.97 -4.44 -4.08
C PHE A 9 -21.82 -5.70 -3.98
N ALA A 10 -23.16 -5.61 -3.96
CA ALA A 10 -24.04 -6.75 -3.92
C ALA A 10 -23.88 -7.65 -5.17
N ASP A 11 -23.85 -7.04 -6.36
CA ASP A 11 -23.76 -7.74 -7.64
C ASP A 11 -22.34 -8.32 -7.91
N TYR A 12 -21.28 -7.62 -7.46
CA TYR A 12 -19.88 -7.94 -7.76
C TYR A 12 -19.04 -8.19 -6.52
N ARG A 13 -19.63 -8.72 -5.44
CA ARG A 13 -18.96 -8.94 -4.14
C ARG A 13 -17.66 -9.72 -4.28
N THR A 14 -17.71 -10.86 -4.95
CA THR A 14 -16.54 -11.77 -5.10
C THR A 14 -15.38 -11.13 -5.87
N PRO A 15 -15.57 -10.57 -7.08
CA PRO A 15 -14.48 -9.91 -7.80
C PRO A 15 -13.94 -8.67 -7.08
N ILE A 16 -14.77 -7.88 -6.37
CA ILE A 16 -14.30 -6.72 -5.62
C ILE A 16 -13.39 -7.15 -4.47
N ILE A 17 -13.80 -8.16 -3.68
CA ILE A 17 -12.97 -8.69 -2.61
C ILE A 17 -11.69 -9.31 -3.16
N PHE A 18 -11.76 -10.06 -4.26
CA PHE A 18 -10.60 -10.64 -4.90
C PHE A 18 -9.60 -9.58 -5.35
N LEU A 19 -10.05 -8.54 -6.05
CA LEU A 19 -9.19 -7.43 -6.49
C LEU A 19 -8.58 -6.67 -5.31
N HIS A 20 -9.32 -6.50 -4.23
CA HIS A 20 -8.82 -5.88 -3.01
C HIS A 20 -7.67 -6.69 -2.39
N ILE A 21 -7.87 -8.00 -2.22
CA ILE A 21 -6.85 -8.90 -1.67
C ILE A 21 -5.64 -8.98 -2.60
N LEU A 22 -5.86 -9.17 -3.90
CA LEU A 22 -4.80 -9.22 -4.90
C LEU A 22 -3.94 -7.96 -4.88
N SER A 23 -4.57 -6.80 -4.79
CA SER A 23 -3.87 -5.51 -4.72
C SER A 23 -2.99 -5.39 -3.47
N ALA A 24 -3.48 -5.82 -2.31
CA ALA A 24 -2.71 -5.87 -1.07
C ALA A 24 -1.51 -6.83 -1.18
N VAL A 25 -1.73 -8.02 -1.76
CA VAL A 25 -0.66 -9.02 -1.98
C VAL A 25 0.42 -8.49 -2.93
N ILE A 26 0.05 -7.87 -4.04
CA ILE A 26 1.01 -7.32 -5.00
C ILE A 26 1.80 -6.17 -4.38
N TRP A 27 1.16 -5.26 -3.64
CA TRP A 27 1.85 -4.14 -3.03
C TRP A 27 2.79 -4.58 -1.91
N VAL A 28 2.28 -5.27 -0.89
CA VAL A 28 3.08 -5.70 0.27
C VAL A 28 4.09 -6.77 -0.14
N GLY A 29 3.68 -7.77 -0.91
CA GLY A 29 4.54 -8.84 -1.41
C GLY A 29 5.66 -8.32 -2.32
N GLY A 30 5.37 -7.35 -3.19
CA GLY A 30 6.37 -6.67 -4.01
C GLY A 30 7.44 -5.95 -3.18
N MET A 31 7.04 -5.27 -2.08
CA MET A 31 7.98 -4.64 -1.16
C MET A 31 8.83 -5.66 -0.40
N VAL A 32 8.23 -6.78 0.03
CA VAL A 32 8.94 -7.90 0.68
C VAL A 32 9.95 -8.51 -0.28
N ALA A 33 9.54 -8.84 -1.52
CA ALA A 33 10.44 -9.39 -2.54
C ALA A 33 11.61 -8.44 -2.86
N MET A 34 11.35 -7.14 -2.97
CA MET A 34 12.39 -6.13 -3.18
C MET A 34 13.38 -6.09 -2.01
N ARG A 35 12.88 -6.15 -0.77
CA ARG A 35 13.73 -6.02 0.43
C ARG A 35 14.57 -7.26 0.68
N PHE A 36 14.00 -8.45 0.56
CA PHE A 36 14.66 -9.67 1.01
C PHE A 36 15.30 -10.48 -0.12
N ALA A 37 14.75 -10.46 -1.33
CA ALA A 37 15.32 -11.17 -2.47
C ALA A 37 16.18 -10.25 -3.34
N ALA A 38 15.60 -9.19 -3.92
CA ALA A 38 16.31 -8.36 -4.89
C ALA A 38 17.48 -7.60 -4.26
N HIS A 39 17.33 -7.04 -3.06
CA HIS A 39 18.41 -6.31 -2.38
C HIS A 39 19.66 -7.19 -2.18
N ASN A 40 19.48 -8.42 -1.70
CA ASN A 40 20.60 -9.34 -1.48
C ASN A 40 21.31 -9.73 -2.79
N SER A 41 20.54 -9.90 -3.87
CA SER A 41 21.10 -10.16 -5.21
C SER A 41 21.90 -8.98 -5.73
N PHE A 42 21.44 -7.74 -5.50
CA PHE A 42 22.21 -6.55 -5.90
C PHE A 42 23.53 -6.42 -5.14
N MET A 43 23.60 -6.85 -3.88
CA MET A 43 24.83 -6.78 -3.08
C MET A 43 25.96 -7.66 -3.63
N GLN A 44 25.65 -8.66 -4.47
CA GLN A 44 26.64 -9.51 -5.13
C GLN A 44 27.25 -8.85 -6.39
N ILE A 45 26.72 -7.73 -6.86
CA ILE A 45 27.28 -7.01 -8.00
C ILE A 45 28.54 -6.27 -7.54
N GLU A 46 29.70 -6.60 -8.11
CA GLU A 46 31.01 -6.05 -7.72
C GLU A 46 31.09 -4.53 -7.92
N SER A 47 30.65 -4.05 -9.10
CA SER A 47 30.67 -2.62 -9.41
C SER A 47 29.64 -1.85 -8.59
N PRO A 48 30.08 -0.90 -7.72
CA PRO A 48 29.15 -0.09 -6.94
C PRO A 48 28.18 0.75 -7.80
N LEU A 49 28.64 1.26 -8.94
CA LEU A 49 27.82 2.03 -9.87
C LEU A 49 26.73 1.17 -10.48
N HIS A 50 27.09 0.03 -11.07
CA HIS A 50 26.12 -0.89 -11.65
C HIS A 50 25.11 -1.39 -10.62
N ARG A 51 25.53 -1.60 -9.35
CA ARG A 51 24.62 -1.96 -8.25
C ARG A 51 23.54 -0.89 -8.04
N LEU A 52 23.92 0.39 -8.01
CA LEU A 52 22.97 1.51 -7.84
C LEU A 52 22.02 1.63 -9.03
N GLU A 53 22.54 1.50 -10.24
CA GLU A 53 21.72 1.51 -11.48
C GLU A 53 20.69 0.40 -11.49
N ARG A 54 21.10 -0.84 -11.18
CA ARG A 54 20.20 -2.00 -11.11
C ARG A 54 19.16 -1.86 -10.02
N ALA A 55 19.53 -1.37 -8.84
CA ALA A 55 18.60 -1.12 -7.75
C ALA A 55 17.57 -0.03 -8.13
N SER A 56 18.00 1.09 -8.73
CA SER A 56 17.08 2.12 -9.20
C SER A 56 16.14 1.62 -10.28
N HIS A 57 16.65 0.85 -11.26
CA HIS A 57 15.85 0.28 -12.32
C HIS A 57 14.80 -0.73 -11.79
N ALA A 58 15.19 -1.59 -10.86
CA ALA A 58 14.26 -2.54 -10.24
C ALA A 58 13.16 -1.84 -9.45
N LEU A 59 13.49 -0.79 -8.67
CA LEU A 59 12.52 0.06 -7.99
C LEU A 59 11.56 0.74 -8.96
N LYS A 60 12.07 1.25 -10.11
CA LYS A 60 11.22 1.85 -11.15
C LYS A 60 10.15 0.87 -11.64
N ARG A 61 10.56 -0.36 -11.95
CA ARG A 61 9.64 -1.41 -12.41
C ARG A 61 8.66 -1.82 -11.32
N LEU A 62 9.13 -1.99 -10.09
CA LEU A 62 8.26 -2.30 -8.96
C LEU A 62 7.17 -1.23 -8.79
N PHE A 63 7.54 0.05 -8.78
CA PHE A 63 6.58 1.14 -8.60
C PHE A 63 5.58 1.22 -9.77
N ALA A 64 6.03 0.97 -11.01
CA ALA A 64 5.12 0.91 -12.17
C ALA A 64 4.08 -0.21 -12.05
N ILE A 65 4.47 -1.37 -11.50
CA ILE A 65 3.56 -2.49 -11.25
C ILE A 65 2.63 -2.18 -10.07
N VAL A 66 3.16 -1.67 -8.96
CA VAL A 66 2.41 -1.49 -7.71
C VAL A 66 1.40 -0.32 -7.79
N THR A 67 1.73 0.77 -8.47
CA THR A 67 0.89 1.99 -8.50
C THR A 67 -0.56 1.74 -8.93
N PRO A 68 -0.87 1.00 -10.02
CA PRO A 68 -2.26 0.72 -10.37
C PRO A 68 -2.98 -0.08 -9.28
N PHE A 69 -2.31 -1.01 -8.62
CA PHE A 69 -2.91 -1.79 -7.53
C PHE A 69 -3.14 -0.97 -6.25
N VAL A 70 -2.34 0.05 -5.99
CA VAL A 70 -2.60 1.01 -4.90
C VAL A 70 -3.93 1.75 -5.14
N ILE A 71 -4.21 2.14 -6.38
CA ILE A 71 -5.47 2.79 -6.77
C ILE A 71 -6.65 1.81 -6.67
N ILE A 72 -6.49 0.60 -7.21
CA ILE A 72 -7.53 -0.45 -7.13
C ILE A 72 -7.84 -0.77 -5.67
N LEU A 73 -6.82 -0.83 -4.80
CA LEU A 73 -6.97 -1.13 -3.38
C LEU A 73 -7.88 -0.12 -2.67
N ILE A 74 -7.68 1.18 -2.87
CA ILE A 74 -8.51 2.19 -2.22
C ILE A 74 -9.93 2.22 -2.80
N VAL A 75 -10.08 2.10 -4.13
CA VAL A 75 -11.38 2.06 -4.78
C VAL A 75 -12.22 0.89 -4.25
N THR A 76 -11.63 -0.30 -4.22
CA THR A 76 -12.30 -1.50 -3.69
C THR A 76 -12.58 -1.39 -2.19
N ALA A 77 -11.67 -0.76 -1.40
CA ALA A 77 -11.88 -0.53 0.02
C ALA A 77 -13.10 0.35 0.29
N VAL A 78 -13.24 1.45 -0.45
CA VAL A 78 -14.40 2.36 -0.33
C VAL A 78 -15.70 1.65 -0.72
N ILE A 79 -15.72 0.91 -1.83
CA ILE A 79 -16.89 0.13 -2.25
C ILE A 79 -17.27 -0.90 -1.17
N MET A 80 -16.30 -1.59 -0.60
CA MET A 80 -16.53 -2.57 0.48
C MET A 80 -17.03 -1.91 1.75
N ALA A 81 -16.43 -0.79 2.18
CA ALA A 81 -16.82 -0.08 3.39
C ALA A 81 -18.28 0.42 3.33
N VAL A 82 -18.69 0.93 2.17
CA VAL A 82 -20.07 1.37 1.92
C VAL A 82 -21.01 0.19 1.76
N GLY A 83 -20.61 -0.82 0.98
CA GLY A 83 -21.44 -2.00 0.68
C GLY A 83 -21.70 -2.91 1.87
N LEU A 84 -20.73 -3.00 2.80
CA LEU A 84 -20.88 -3.72 4.07
C LEU A 84 -21.63 -2.92 5.15
N GLY A 85 -21.90 -1.63 4.92
CA GLY A 85 -22.73 -0.84 5.80
C GLY A 85 -22.12 -0.50 7.16
N PHE A 86 -20.79 -0.54 7.33
CA PHE A 86 -20.12 -0.30 8.62
C PHE A 86 -20.62 0.94 9.36
N ARG A 87 -20.80 2.06 8.65
CA ARG A 87 -21.31 3.29 9.26
C ARG A 87 -22.75 3.15 9.70
N ALA A 88 -23.62 2.56 8.87
CA ALA A 88 -25.04 2.46 9.14
C ALA A 88 -25.34 1.51 10.32
N ALA A 89 -24.48 0.52 10.55
CA ALA A 89 -24.57 -0.35 11.72
C ALA A 89 -24.07 0.31 13.01
N ALA A 90 -23.16 1.30 12.89
CA ALA A 90 -22.44 1.91 14.02
C ALA A 90 -23.13 3.15 14.58
N VAL A 91 -23.67 4.03 13.70
CA VAL A 91 -24.20 5.36 14.09
C VAL A 91 -25.52 5.66 13.36
N ASP A 92 -26.37 6.42 14.04
CA ASP A 92 -27.62 6.95 13.49
C ASP A 92 -27.41 8.14 12.54
N ALA A 93 -28.48 8.77 12.09
CA ALA A 93 -28.45 9.94 11.20
C ALA A 93 -27.79 11.16 11.87
N ASP A 94 -27.94 11.30 13.17
CA ASP A 94 -27.41 12.40 13.98
C ASP A 94 -25.96 12.16 14.44
N GLY A 95 -25.43 10.96 14.19
CA GLY A 95 -24.05 10.56 14.54
C GLY A 95 -23.90 9.94 15.94
N ASN A 96 -25.01 9.63 16.63
CA ASN A 96 -24.96 8.95 17.92
C ASN A 96 -24.65 7.45 17.72
N ILE A 97 -23.88 6.89 18.64
CA ILE A 97 -23.52 5.46 18.60
C ILE A 97 -24.76 4.63 18.94
N ILE A 98 -25.17 3.76 18.01
CA ILE A 98 -26.30 2.82 18.19
C ILE A 98 -25.83 1.42 18.59
N ASP A 99 -24.61 1.05 18.21
CA ASP A 99 -23.97 -0.21 18.58
C ASP A 99 -22.48 -0.01 18.81
N ALA A 100 -22.01 -0.31 20.03
CA ALA A 100 -20.62 -0.08 20.42
C ALA A 100 -19.63 -1.00 19.69
N PHE A 101 -20.02 -2.24 19.39
CA PHE A 101 -19.18 -3.19 18.67
C PHE A 101 -19.06 -2.81 17.20
N ALA A 102 -20.19 -2.51 16.55
CA ALA A 102 -20.20 -2.01 15.17
C ALA A 102 -19.38 -0.69 15.04
N PHE A 103 -19.46 0.18 16.04
CA PHE A 103 -18.66 1.42 16.08
C PHE A 103 -17.15 1.13 16.19
N HIS A 104 -16.77 0.11 16.96
CA HIS A 104 -15.38 -0.34 16.99
C HIS A 104 -14.90 -0.81 15.60
N LEU A 105 -15.69 -1.62 14.90
CA LEU A 105 -15.38 -2.08 13.54
C LEU A 105 -15.30 -0.91 12.55
N TYR A 106 -16.22 0.05 12.64
CA TYR A 106 -16.22 1.26 11.82
C TYR A 106 -14.94 2.07 12.02
N ASN A 107 -14.44 2.22 13.26
CA ASN A 107 -13.18 2.87 13.56
C ASN A 107 -11.98 2.11 12.97
N LEU A 108 -11.98 0.78 12.98
CA LEU A 108 -10.93 -0.01 12.34
C LEU A 108 -10.85 0.25 10.83
N VAL A 109 -11.97 0.51 10.14
CA VAL A 109 -11.97 0.91 8.73
C VAL A 109 -11.22 2.22 8.56
N HIS A 110 -11.49 3.24 9.38
CA HIS A 110 -10.78 4.53 9.33
C HIS A 110 -9.28 4.42 9.64
N ILE A 111 -8.90 3.57 10.60
CA ILE A 111 -7.49 3.28 10.88
C ILE A 111 -6.81 2.68 9.64
N LYS A 112 -7.47 1.75 8.92
CA LYS A 112 -6.94 1.17 7.68
C LYS A 112 -6.81 2.21 6.56
N GLU A 113 -7.78 3.12 6.44
CA GLU A 113 -7.71 4.24 5.48
C GLU A 113 -6.51 5.15 5.79
N ALA A 114 -6.29 5.49 7.05
CA ALA A 114 -5.14 6.28 7.49
C ALA A 114 -3.81 5.57 7.17
N ILE A 115 -3.71 4.27 7.45
CA ILE A 115 -2.54 3.46 7.11
C ILE A 115 -2.30 3.49 5.60
N TRP A 116 -3.35 3.30 4.78
CA TRP A 116 -3.24 3.36 3.32
C TRP A 116 -2.71 4.73 2.87
N MET A 117 -3.23 5.84 3.42
CA MET A 117 -2.76 7.19 3.08
C MET A 117 -1.27 7.37 3.38
N VAL A 118 -0.81 6.93 4.56
CA VAL A 118 0.61 7.00 4.94
C VAL A 118 1.47 6.16 4.00
N MET A 119 1.04 4.94 3.68
CA MET A 119 1.75 4.04 2.76
C MET A 119 1.81 4.61 1.33
N ALA A 120 0.72 5.20 0.84
CA ALA A 120 0.65 5.79 -0.50
C ALA A 120 1.51 7.06 -0.60
N ALA A 121 1.49 7.91 0.42
CA ALA A 121 2.38 9.07 0.52
C ALA A 121 3.87 8.64 0.53
N ASN A 122 4.20 7.63 1.34
CA ASN A 122 5.55 7.06 1.39
C ASN A 122 5.97 6.46 0.03
N LEU A 123 5.09 5.75 -0.69
CA LEU A 123 5.35 5.23 -2.04
C LEU A 123 5.63 6.38 -3.03
N SER A 124 4.86 7.46 -2.96
CA SER A 124 5.05 8.65 -3.81
C SER A 124 6.40 9.32 -3.55
N LEU A 125 6.79 9.45 -2.27
CA LEU A 125 8.11 9.95 -1.89
C LEU A 125 9.24 9.01 -2.34
N MET A 126 9.07 7.70 -2.24
CA MET A 126 10.05 6.74 -2.78
C MET A 126 10.23 6.90 -4.28
N ALA A 127 9.14 7.07 -5.04
CA ALA A 127 9.19 7.29 -6.48
C ALA A 127 9.93 8.60 -6.83
N TYR A 128 9.67 9.68 -6.08
CA TYR A 128 10.36 10.95 -6.22
C TYR A 128 11.88 10.83 -5.92
N PHE A 129 12.26 10.23 -4.80
CA PHE A 129 13.66 10.05 -4.42
C PHE A 129 14.41 9.13 -5.38
N ARG A 130 13.76 8.07 -5.89
CA ARG A 130 14.31 7.22 -6.93
C ARG A 130 14.58 8.02 -8.22
N ALA A 131 13.61 8.85 -8.66
CA ALA A 131 13.80 9.68 -9.84
C ALA A 131 14.95 10.71 -9.66
N LYS A 132 15.11 11.23 -8.44
CA LYS A 132 16.23 12.10 -8.07
C LYS A 132 17.56 11.33 -8.10
N ALA A 133 17.59 10.10 -7.59
CA ALA A 133 18.78 9.24 -7.66
C ALA A 133 19.18 8.95 -9.12
N ASP A 134 18.23 8.64 -10.01
CA ASP A 134 18.52 8.46 -11.44
C ASP A 134 19.19 9.68 -12.07
N LYS A 135 18.66 10.89 -11.79
CA LYS A 135 19.26 12.14 -12.30
C LYS A 135 20.68 12.37 -11.78
N LEU A 136 21.00 11.94 -10.57
CA LEU A 136 22.35 12.04 -10.00
C LEU A 136 23.27 11.02 -10.65
N LEU A 137 22.82 9.80 -10.90
CA LEU A 137 23.59 8.78 -11.63
C LEU A 137 23.97 9.25 -13.04
N THR A 138 23.03 9.85 -13.78
CA THR A 138 23.31 10.39 -15.13
C THR A 138 24.31 11.56 -15.11
N LYS A 139 24.46 12.25 -13.97
CA LYS A 139 25.45 13.33 -13.77
C LYS A 139 26.79 12.83 -13.21
N GLY A 140 26.94 11.52 -12.97
CA GLY A 140 28.13 10.93 -12.38
C GLY A 140 28.21 11.02 -10.84
N ASP A 141 27.20 11.62 -10.16
CA ASP A 141 27.16 11.71 -8.70
C ASP A 141 26.58 10.41 -8.09
N SER A 142 27.40 9.40 -8.03
CA SER A 142 27.05 8.12 -7.42
C SER A 142 26.89 8.22 -5.89
N ALA A 143 27.59 9.11 -5.22
CA ALA A 143 27.49 9.31 -3.77
C ALA A 143 26.14 9.92 -3.39
N GLY A 144 25.67 10.94 -4.10
CA GLY A 144 24.35 11.53 -3.92
C GLY A 144 23.24 10.53 -4.23
N ALA A 145 23.33 9.77 -5.32
CA ALA A 145 22.36 8.74 -5.67
C ALA A 145 22.27 7.65 -4.60
N LYS A 146 23.41 7.20 -4.05
CA LYS A 146 23.48 6.20 -2.98
C LYS A 146 22.67 6.62 -1.75
N LYS A 147 22.73 7.92 -1.34
CA LYS A 147 21.97 8.42 -0.19
C LYS A 147 20.47 8.20 -0.34
N PHE A 148 19.90 8.55 -1.50
CA PHE A 148 18.48 8.38 -1.77
C PHE A 148 18.07 6.90 -1.87
N LEU A 149 18.82 6.07 -2.58
CA LEU A 149 18.53 4.64 -2.71
C LEU A 149 18.68 3.92 -1.38
N THR A 150 19.64 4.31 -0.54
CA THR A 150 19.77 3.78 0.82
C THR A 150 18.58 4.18 1.70
N LEU A 151 18.12 5.44 1.64
CA LEU A 151 16.94 5.90 2.37
C LEU A 151 15.71 5.07 2.00
N ILE A 152 15.48 4.85 0.71
CA ILE A 152 14.37 4.03 0.22
C ILE A 152 14.49 2.60 0.76
N GLY A 153 15.63 1.92 0.55
CA GLY A 153 15.80 0.51 0.89
C GLY A 153 15.87 0.23 2.38
N LYS A 154 16.48 1.15 3.17
CA LYS A 154 16.73 0.92 4.61
C LYS A 154 15.54 1.29 5.49
N TYR A 155 14.76 2.32 5.09
CA TYR A 155 13.72 2.88 5.96
C TYR A 155 12.33 2.86 5.30
N MET A 156 12.20 3.34 4.06
CA MET A 156 10.89 3.56 3.47
C MET A 156 10.21 2.27 3.03
N VAL A 157 10.95 1.32 2.45
CA VAL A 157 10.43 -0.01 2.08
C VAL A 157 10.02 -0.81 3.34
N PRO A 158 10.86 -0.95 4.39
CA PRO A 158 10.45 -1.60 5.64
C PRO A 158 9.22 -0.96 6.29
N LEU A 159 9.11 0.37 6.28
CA LEU A 159 7.92 1.06 6.79
C LEU A 159 6.64 0.59 6.08
N ASN A 160 6.64 0.56 4.73
CA ASN A 160 5.48 0.05 3.99
C ASN A 160 5.19 -1.43 4.25
N ILE A 161 6.22 -2.25 4.47
CA ILE A 161 6.03 -3.67 4.83
C ILE A 161 5.30 -3.77 6.17
N ILE A 162 5.79 -3.07 7.20
CA ILE A 162 5.21 -3.11 8.55
C ILE A 162 3.77 -2.61 8.53
N LEU A 163 3.52 -1.44 7.94
CA LEU A 163 2.18 -0.86 7.83
C LEU A 163 1.24 -1.77 7.02
N GLY A 164 1.74 -2.38 5.95
CA GLY A 164 0.98 -3.32 5.13
C GLY A 164 0.57 -4.58 5.90
N LEU A 165 1.48 -5.15 6.69
CA LEU A 165 1.17 -6.29 7.55
C LEU A 165 0.13 -5.94 8.62
N ILE A 166 0.24 -4.76 9.24
CA ILE A 166 -0.77 -4.26 10.18
C ILE A 166 -2.13 -4.11 9.47
N ALA A 167 -2.17 -3.52 8.27
CA ALA A 167 -3.41 -3.36 7.51
C ALA A 167 -4.04 -4.71 7.13
N ILE A 168 -3.24 -5.72 6.80
CA ILE A 168 -3.72 -7.09 6.53
C ILE A 168 -4.30 -7.70 7.81
N TYR A 169 -3.61 -7.59 8.95
CA TYR A 169 -4.08 -8.08 10.23
C TYR A 169 -5.43 -7.45 10.63
N LEU A 170 -5.55 -6.13 10.52
CA LEU A 170 -6.82 -5.41 10.75
C LEU A 170 -7.92 -5.86 9.77
N GLY A 171 -7.55 -6.25 8.54
CA GLY A 171 -8.50 -6.83 7.58
C GLY A 171 -9.07 -8.16 8.01
N VAL A 172 -8.24 -9.04 8.59
CA VAL A 172 -8.66 -10.32 9.17
C VAL A 172 -9.58 -10.08 10.38
N THR A 173 -9.23 -9.14 11.25
CA THR A 173 -10.06 -8.75 12.40
C THR A 173 -11.45 -8.28 11.97
N LEU A 174 -11.51 -7.40 10.96
CA LEU A 174 -12.78 -6.93 10.39
C LEU A 174 -13.64 -8.08 9.85
N ARG A 175 -13.03 -9.05 9.17
CA ARG A 175 -13.74 -10.22 8.64
C ARG A 175 -14.35 -11.10 9.74
N ASN A 176 -13.63 -11.27 10.85
CA ASN A 176 -14.08 -12.12 11.97
C ASN A 176 -15.17 -11.45 12.82
N GLY A 177 -15.37 -10.14 12.68
CA GLY A 177 -16.41 -9.38 13.35
C GLY A 177 -17.74 -9.29 12.56
N TYR A 178 -17.78 -9.92 11.38
CA TYR A 178 -18.94 -10.03 10.49
C TYR A 178 -19.15 -11.54 10.17
#